data_72f7fd578739cc97f22f20c928b6f17a
#
_entry.id   72f7fd578739cc97f22f20c928b6f17a
#
_cell.length_a   1.000
_cell.length_b   1.000
_cell.length_c   1.000
_cell.angle_alpha   90.00
_cell.angle_beta   90.00
_cell.angle_gamma   90.00
#
_symmetry.space_group_name_H-M   'P 1'
#
loop_
_entity.id
_entity.type
_entity.pdbx_description
1 polymer ?
#
loop_
_entity_poly.entity_id
_entity_poly.type
_entity_poly.pdbx_seq_one_letter_code
_entity_poly.pdbx_strand_id
1 'polypeptide(L)'
;DALLSRGLGDVYKRQSKICIISGPCQIESEQHAMDMAGKIKEISSKFNLGFIYKTSFDKANRTSLKGKRGVGLDASLTIFDKIKKDLDLPILTDVHNIDQCSIVAKHVDILQIPAFLCRQTDLLVAAAKTNKIVNVKKGQFLAPWDMINVTKKISDSGNNNILVTERGASFGYNTLVSDMRSIPIMAKNGYPVIFDATHSVQQPGGLGEKSGGQREFVEHLSRAAVAVGVAGLFIETHQDPDNAPSDGPNMLPLNKLKNLLNQLTEIDNLIKN
;
A
#
# COMPACT_ATOMS: atom_id res chain seq x y z
N ASP A 1 9.00 5.00 18.20
CA ASP A 1 10.43 4.61 18.12
C ASP A 1 10.64 3.15 17.68
N ALA A 2 9.80 2.20 18.11
CA ALA A 2 9.95 0.79 17.72
C ALA A 2 9.64 0.50 16.23
N LEU A 3 8.76 1.26 15.60
CA LEU A 3 8.44 1.16 14.17
C LEU A 3 9.55 1.71 13.29
N LEU A 4 10.19 2.80 13.74
CA LEU A 4 11.37 3.37 13.09
C LEU A 4 12.58 2.44 13.24
N SER A 5 12.68 1.69 14.35
CA SER A 5 13.76 0.72 14.57
C SER A 5 13.56 -0.65 13.88
N ARG A 6 12.33 -0.99 13.47
CA ARG A 6 11.98 -2.32 12.88
C ARG A 6 11.68 -2.30 11.37
N GLY A 7 12.24 -1.38 10.62
CA GLY A 7 12.15 -1.40 9.14
C GLY A 7 11.66 -0.13 8.47
N LEU A 8 11.01 0.81 9.18
CA LEU A 8 10.63 2.10 8.61
C LEU A 8 11.73 3.17 8.79
N GLY A 9 12.52 3.10 9.85
CA GLY A 9 13.73 3.95 10.02
C GLY A 9 14.74 3.71 8.91
N ASP A 10 14.74 2.52 8.37
CA ASP A 10 15.61 2.12 7.28
C ASP A 10 15.08 2.57 5.92
N VAL A 11 13.77 2.73 5.75
CA VAL A 11 13.16 3.26 4.51
C VAL A 11 13.61 4.70 4.22
N TYR A 12 13.94 5.49 5.26
CA TYR A 12 14.45 6.86 5.12
C TYR A 12 15.93 6.93 4.73
N LYS A 13 16.67 5.84 4.90
CA LYS A 13 18.05 5.77 4.44
C LYS A 13 18.08 4.94 3.16
N ARG A 14 18.42 5.54 2.03
CA ARG A 14 18.54 4.88 0.71
C ARG A 14 19.41 3.60 0.68
N GLN A 15 20.04 3.24 1.79
CA GLN A 15 20.94 2.09 1.96
C GLN A 15 20.28 0.88 2.62
N SER A 16 19.00 0.99 3.03
CA SER A 16 18.29 -0.12 3.67
C SER A 16 17.54 -0.97 2.66
N LYS A 17 17.35 -2.25 3.00
CA LYS A 17 16.55 -3.17 2.19
C LYS A 17 15.14 -2.62 1.95
N ILE A 18 14.55 -2.98 0.82
CA ILE A 18 13.16 -2.64 0.53
C ILE A 18 12.22 -3.16 1.63
N CYS A 19 11.16 -2.40 1.90
CA CYS A 19 10.06 -2.83 2.76
C CYS A 19 8.91 -3.37 1.91
N ILE A 20 8.20 -4.38 2.42
CA ILE A 20 7.04 -4.97 1.76
C ILE A 20 5.77 -4.59 2.52
N ILE A 21 4.86 -3.92 1.84
CA ILE A 21 3.49 -3.66 2.30
C ILE A 21 2.60 -4.66 1.57
N SER A 22 2.04 -5.63 2.28
CA SER A 22 1.30 -6.72 1.63
C SER A 22 0.17 -7.26 2.50
N GLY A 23 -0.82 -7.85 1.85
CA GLY A 23 -2.00 -8.46 2.44
C GLY A 23 -3.13 -8.58 1.43
N PRO A 24 -4.29 -9.10 1.82
CA PRO A 24 -5.46 -9.16 0.95
C PRO A 24 -6.04 -7.77 0.74
N CYS A 25 -6.77 -7.59 -0.36
CA CYS A 25 -7.38 -6.31 -0.71
C CYS A 25 -8.26 -5.76 0.41
N GLN A 26 -9.08 -6.59 1.02
CA GLN A 26 -9.99 -6.27 2.13
C GLN A 26 -10.05 -7.39 3.17
N ILE A 27 -10.52 -7.07 4.38
CA ILE A 27 -10.80 -8.06 5.41
C ILE A 27 -12.03 -8.88 4.99
N GLU A 28 -11.87 -10.20 4.95
CA GLU A 28 -12.95 -11.14 4.65
C GLU A 28 -13.52 -11.78 5.92
N SER A 29 -12.62 -12.15 6.84
CA SER A 29 -12.91 -12.62 8.20
C SER A 29 -11.68 -12.45 9.08
N GLU A 30 -11.86 -12.58 10.40
CA GLU A 30 -10.73 -12.58 11.35
C GLU A 30 -9.73 -13.70 11.05
N GLN A 31 -10.25 -14.93 10.87
CA GLN A 31 -9.40 -16.09 10.58
C GLN A 31 -8.59 -15.90 9.30
N HIS A 32 -9.23 -15.43 8.21
CA HIS A 32 -8.54 -15.17 6.95
C HIS A 32 -7.45 -14.09 7.11
N ALA A 33 -7.75 -13.01 7.84
CA ALA A 33 -6.78 -11.93 8.07
C ALA A 33 -5.55 -12.43 8.86
N MET A 34 -5.76 -13.23 9.92
CA MET A 34 -4.69 -13.84 10.72
C MET A 34 -3.84 -14.81 9.89
N ASP A 35 -4.47 -15.69 9.13
CA ASP A 35 -3.78 -16.68 8.28
C ASP A 35 -2.93 -15.99 7.20
N MET A 36 -3.47 -14.99 6.53
CA MET A 36 -2.75 -14.24 5.51
C MET A 36 -1.58 -13.46 6.10
N ALA A 37 -1.80 -12.76 7.21
CA ALA A 37 -0.75 -12.03 7.91
C ALA A 37 0.40 -12.94 8.36
N GLY A 38 0.09 -14.10 8.95
CA GLY A 38 1.07 -15.09 9.40
C GLY A 38 1.88 -15.68 8.23
N LYS A 39 1.23 -16.09 7.16
CA LYS A 39 1.89 -16.65 5.97
C LYS A 39 2.81 -15.64 5.28
N ILE A 40 2.37 -14.38 5.12
CA ILE A 40 3.20 -13.35 4.50
C ILE A 40 4.39 -13.00 5.40
N LYS A 41 4.19 -12.92 6.73
CA LYS A 41 5.26 -12.73 7.72
C LYS A 41 6.33 -13.82 7.57
N GLU A 42 5.92 -15.09 7.53
CA GLU A 42 6.83 -16.22 7.35
C GLU A 42 7.63 -16.13 6.04
N ILE A 43 6.97 -15.76 4.95
CA ILE A 43 7.64 -15.59 3.65
C ILE A 43 8.65 -14.45 3.70
N SER A 44 8.26 -13.27 4.19
CA SER A 44 9.10 -12.07 4.21
C SER A 44 10.32 -12.22 5.13
N SER A 45 10.17 -12.91 6.26
CA SER A 45 11.26 -13.16 7.22
C SER A 45 12.41 -13.97 6.62
N LYS A 46 12.14 -14.84 5.64
CA LYS A 46 13.16 -15.64 4.95
C LYS A 46 14.15 -14.78 4.15
N PHE A 47 13.78 -13.56 3.81
CA PHE A 47 14.60 -12.60 3.06
C PHE A 47 15.12 -11.46 3.93
N ASN A 48 14.81 -11.47 5.24
CA ASN A 48 15.12 -10.38 6.16
C ASN A 48 14.61 -9.02 5.63
N LEU A 49 13.36 -8.99 5.13
CA LEU A 49 12.67 -7.80 4.67
C LEU A 49 11.72 -7.26 5.74
N GLY A 50 11.66 -5.96 5.88
CA GLY A 50 10.63 -5.29 6.66
C GLY A 50 9.25 -5.60 6.06
N PHE A 51 8.28 -5.98 6.90
CA PHE A 51 6.93 -6.32 6.46
C PHE A 51 5.89 -5.49 7.22
N ILE A 52 4.97 -4.88 6.48
CA ILE A 52 3.81 -4.16 6.97
C ILE A 52 2.57 -4.89 6.44
N TYR A 53 1.73 -5.37 7.34
CA TYR A 53 0.47 -5.99 6.94
C TYR A 53 -0.53 -4.94 6.47
N LYS A 54 -1.09 -5.16 5.29
CA LYS A 54 -2.09 -4.26 4.70
C LYS A 54 -3.40 -4.99 4.45
N THR A 55 -4.48 -4.40 4.89
CA THR A 55 -5.83 -4.78 4.48
C THR A 55 -6.79 -3.62 4.69
N SER A 56 -7.88 -3.56 3.92
CA SER A 56 -8.90 -2.52 4.06
C SER A 56 -10.11 -3.03 4.83
N PHE A 57 -10.64 -2.21 5.74
CA PHE A 57 -11.89 -2.51 6.44
C PHE A 57 -13.13 -2.22 5.59
N ASP A 58 -12.99 -1.32 4.62
CA ASP A 58 -14.05 -0.91 3.70
C ASP A 58 -13.46 -0.57 2.33
N LYS A 59 -14.16 -0.95 1.29
CA LYS A 59 -13.93 -0.52 -0.10
C LYS A 59 -14.97 0.52 -0.49
N ALA A 60 -14.73 1.78 -0.06
CA ALA A 60 -15.69 2.87 -0.18
C ALA A 60 -15.97 3.31 -1.63
N ASN A 61 -15.09 2.99 -2.58
CA ASN A 61 -15.14 3.41 -3.98
C ASN A 61 -15.52 2.29 -4.97
N ARG A 62 -16.39 1.37 -4.56
CA ARG A 62 -16.88 0.31 -5.47
C ARG A 62 -17.57 0.88 -6.69
N THR A 63 -17.32 0.26 -7.86
CA THR A 63 -18.00 0.61 -9.11
C THR A 63 -19.51 0.29 -9.02
N SER A 64 -19.86 -0.86 -8.44
CA SER A 64 -21.26 -1.27 -8.23
C SER A 64 -21.68 -1.12 -6.77
N LEU A 65 -22.89 -0.63 -6.53
CA LEU A 65 -23.50 -0.56 -5.19
C LEU A 65 -23.63 -1.96 -4.53
N LYS A 66 -23.73 -3.02 -5.33
CA LYS A 66 -23.80 -4.41 -4.88
C LYS A 66 -22.44 -5.03 -4.52
N GLY A 67 -21.34 -4.32 -4.78
CA GLY A 67 -19.99 -4.80 -4.51
C GLY A 67 -19.75 -5.04 -3.01
N LYS A 68 -19.07 -6.14 -2.66
CA LYS A 68 -18.67 -6.41 -1.27
C LYS A 68 -17.70 -5.34 -0.78
N ARG A 69 -17.99 -4.72 0.35
CA ARG A 69 -17.20 -3.60 0.89
C ARG A 69 -16.21 -4.01 1.98
N GLY A 70 -16.34 -5.16 2.54
CA GLY A 70 -15.54 -5.63 3.70
C GLY A 70 -16.43 -5.87 4.92
N VAL A 71 -15.78 -6.06 6.09
CA VAL A 71 -16.48 -6.35 7.36
C VAL A 71 -16.90 -5.09 8.12
N GLY A 72 -16.54 -3.92 7.63
CA GLY A 72 -16.84 -2.63 8.25
C GLY A 72 -15.84 -2.21 9.33
N LEU A 73 -15.97 -0.98 9.81
CA LEU A 73 -14.98 -0.35 10.69
C LEU A 73 -14.87 -1.09 12.04
N ASP A 74 -15.99 -1.20 12.78
CA ASP A 74 -15.95 -1.68 14.18
C ASP A 74 -15.38 -3.10 14.31
N ALA A 75 -15.82 -4.03 13.46
CA ALA A 75 -15.30 -5.39 13.44
C ALA A 75 -13.79 -5.43 13.09
N SER A 76 -13.33 -4.53 12.23
CA SER A 76 -11.94 -4.48 11.79
C SER A 76 -11.00 -4.00 12.87
N LEU A 77 -11.42 -3.10 13.76
CA LEU A 77 -10.56 -2.58 14.84
C LEU A 77 -10.09 -3.71 15.75
N THR A 78 -10.99 -4.61 16.13
CA THR A 78 -10.65 -5.79 16.94
C THR A 78 -9.68 -6.73 16.21
N ILE A 79 -9.86 -6.92 14.89
CA ILE A 79 -8.98 -7.76 14.08
C ILE A 79 -7.58 -7.14 14.01
N PHE A 80 -7.47 -5.81 13.85
CA PHE A 80 -6.18 -5.13 13.85
C PHE A 80 -5.45 -5.30 15.18
N ASP A 81 -6.13 -5.09 16.31
CA ASP A 81 -5.54 -5.28 17.64
C ASP A 81 -5.02 -6.71 17.82
N LYS A 82 -5.78 -7.71 17.37
CA LYS A 82 -5.38 -9.10 17.44
C LYS A 82 -4.15 -9.41 16.59
N ILE A 83 -4.08 -8.93 15.35
CA ILE A 83 -2.90 -9.10 14.50
C ILE A 83 -1.66 -8.46 15.14
N LYS A 84 -1.78 -7.25 15.69
CA LYS A 84 -0.68 -6.58 16.39
C LYS A 84 -0.21 -7.36 17.60
N LYS A 85 -1.15 -7.84 18.42
CA LYS A 85 -0.87 -8.57 19.66
C LYS A 85 -0.22 -9.93 19.38
N ASP A 86 -0.81 -10.72 18.48
CA ASP A 86 -0.46 -12.13 18.31
C ASP A 86 0.67 -12.30 17.29
N LEU A 87 0.79 -11.41 16.31
CA LEU A 87 1.79 -11.50 15.26
C LEU A 87 2.88 -10.42 15.32
N ASP A 88 2.79 -9.44 16.20
CA ASP A 88 3.75 -8.31 16.32
C ASP A 88 4.04 -7.67 14.93
N LEU A 89 2.99 -7.34 14.20
CA LEU A 89 3.08 -6.74 12.86
C LEU A 89 2.60 -5.29 12.86
N PRO A 90 3.31 -4.37 12.21
CA PRO A 90 2.77 -3.06 11.88
C PRO A 90 1.65 -3.20 10.85
N ILE A 91 0.61 -2.37 10.98
CA ILE A 91 -0.60 -2.44 10.15
C ILE A 91 -0.79 -1.14 9.39
N LEU A 92 -1.14 -1.28 8.11
CA LEU A 92 -1.60 -0.21 7.24
C LEU A 92 -3.05 -0.48 6.80
N THR A 93 -3.91 0.54 6.92
CA THR A 93 -5.27 0.49 6.35
C THR A 93 -5.70 1.84 5.77
N ASP A 94 -6.68 1.81 4.85
CA ASP A 94 -7.23 3.02 4.24
C ASP A 94 -8.14 3.78 5.21
N VAL A 95 -8.18 5.12 5.08
CA VAL A 95 -9.21 5.98 5.68
C VAL A 95 -9.87 6.82 4.58
N HIS A 96 -11.19 7.04 4.68
CA HIS A 96 -11.97 7.63 3.61
C HIS A 96 -12.62 8.96 3.99
N ASN A 97 -12.69 9.28 5.28
CA ASN A 97 -13.22 10.53 5.82
C ASN A 97 -12.47 10.96 7.09
N ILE A 98 -12.74 12.18 7.54
CA ILE A 98 -12.06 12.82 8.67
C ILE A 98 -12.25 12.04 9.96
N ASP A 99 -13.47 11.59 10.25
CA ASP A 99 -13.82 10.95 11.52
C ASP A 99 -13.09 9.61 11.70
N GLN A 100 -12.89 8.87 10.61
CA GLN A 100 -12.16 7.60 10.63
C GLN A 100 -10.70 7.77 11.06
N CYS A 101 -10.05 8.90 10.76
CA CYS A 101 -8.64 9.10 11.03
C CYS A 101 -8.31 8.91 12.53
N SER A 102 -9.04 9.58 13.42
CA SER A 102 -8.80 9.53 14.85
C SER A 102 -9.16 8.18 15.48
N ILE A 103 -10.16 7.49 14.94
CA ILE A 103 -10.61 6.18 15.42
C ILE A 103 -9.58 5.11 15.01
N VAL A 104 -9.29 5.02 13.71
CA VAL A 104 -8.41 4.00 13.11
C VAL A 104 -6.97 4.14 13.63
N ALA A 105 -6.49 5.37 13.84
CA ALA A 105 -5.14 5.62 14.34
C ALA A 105 -4.82 4.99 15.71
N LYS A 106 -5.83 4.64 16.50
CA LYS A 106 -5.63 3.95 17.78
C LYS A 106 -5.23 2.48 17.60
N HIS A 107 -5.58 1.88 16.46
CA HIS A 107 -5.47 0.45 16.19
C HIS A 107 -4.40 0.11 15.15
N VAL A 108 -4.04 1.07 14.27
CA VAL A 108 -3.05 0.85 13.21
C VAL A 108 -1.85 1.77 13.34
N ASP A 109 -0.82 1.51 12.57
CA ASP A 109 0.45 2.24 12.60
C ASP A 109 0.58 3.21 11.43
N ILE A 110 -0.10 2.92 10.32
CA ILE A 110 -0.05 3.70 9.09
C ILE A 110 -1.46 3.92 8.58
N LEU A 111 -1.82 5.19 8.40
CA LEU A 111 -3.06 5.59 7.72
C LEU A 111 -2.77 5.77 6.24
N GLN A 112 -3.54 5.12 5.38
CA GLN A 112 -3.43 5.29 3.94
C GLN A 112 -4.52 6.21 3.40
N ILE A 113 -4.11 7.21 2.62
CA ILE A 113 -5.01 8.06 1.86
C ILE A 113 -5.15 7.46 0.46
N PRO A 114 -6.36 7.03 0.05
CA PRO A 114 -6.61 6.49 -1.29
C PRO A 114 -6.29 7.49 -2.39
N ALA A 115 -5.93 6.98 -3.57
CA ALA A 115 -5.50 7.80 -4.71
C ALA A 115 -6.53 8.86 -5.12
N PHE A 116 -7.82 8.53 -5.13
CA PHE A 116 -8.88 9.49 -5.46
C PHE A 116 -9.00 10.63 -4.46
N LEU A 117 -8.58 10.43 -3.21
CA LEU A 117 -8.69 11.38 -2.11
C LEU A 117 -7.37 12.11 -1.83
N CYS A 118 -6.33 11.90 -2.62
CA CYS A 118 -4.98 12.41 -2.36
C CYS A 118 -4.87 13.94 -2.28
N ARG A 119 -5.86 14.68 -2.81
CA ARG A 119 -5.90 16.15 -2.77
C ARG A 119 -6.86 16.72 -1.72
N GLN A 120 -7.63 15.89 -1.02
CA GLN A 120 -8.62 16.33 -0.03
C GLN A 120 -7.91 16.92 1.20
N THR A 121 -7.87 18.24 1.31
CA THR A 121 -7.09 18.97 2.32
C THR A 121 -7.48 18.56 3.73
N ASP A 122 -8.78 18.55 4.04
CA ASP A 122 -9.26 18.26 5.40
C ASP A 122 -8.93 16.82 5.83
N LEU A 123 -9.00 15.86 4.90
CA LEU A 123 -8.63 14.48 5.17
C LEU A 123 -7.12 14.33 5.43
N LEU A 124 -6.28 15.01 4.63
CA LEU A 124 -4.82 15.01 4.81
C LEU A 124 -4.43 15.62 6.16
N VAL A 125 -5.05 16.75 6.53
CA VAL A 125 -4.84 17.42 7.82
C VAL A 125 -5.31 16.55 8.98
N ALA A 126 -6.47 15.91 8.87
CA ALA A 126 -6.98 15.01 9.90
C ALA A 126 -6.07 13.80 10.11
N ALA A 127 -5.59 13.19 9.03
CA ALA A 127 -4.63 12.09 9.11
C ALA A 127 -3.29 12.56 9.73
N ALA A 128 -2.78 13.73 9.34
CA ALA A 128 -1.56 14.30 9.90
C ALA A 128 -1.64 14.51 11.42
N LYS A 129 -2.77 15.03 11.91
CA LYS A 129 -3.01 15.29 13.34
C LYS A 129 -3.04 14.05 14.22
N THR A 130 -3.12 12.87 13.66
CA THR A 130 -3.02 11.60 14.40
C THR A 130 -1.59 11.27 14.84
N ASN A 131 -0.58 11.94 14.28
CA ASN A 131 0.85 11.67 14.45
C ASN A 131 1.27 10.24 14.02
N LYS A 132 0.39 9.52 13.31
CA LYS A 132 0.74 8.25 12.67
C LYS A 132 1.46 8.49 11.35
N ILE A 133 2.08 7.45 10.82
CA ILE A 133 2.62 7.52 9.46
C ILE A 133 1.44 7.68 8.48
N VAL A 134 1.58 8.60 7.54
CA VAL A 134 0.57 8.83 6.51
C VAL A 134 1.13 8.39 5.16
N ASN A 135 0.59 7.31 4.62
CA ASN A 135 0.89 6.87 3.27
C ASN A 135 -0.10 7.49 2.28
N VAL A 136 0.37 8.30 1.35
CA VAL A 136 -0.51 8.91 0.33
C VAL A 136 -0.29 8.24 -1.01
N LYS A 137 -1.33 7.61 -1.54
CA LYS A 137 -1.30 7.11 -2.93
C LYS A 137 -1.48 8.27 -3.89
N LYS A 138 -0.54 8.41 -4.82
CA LYS A 138 -0.63 9.42 -5.88
C LYS A 138 -1.87 9.15 -6.74
N GLY A 139 -2.70 10.16 -6.93
CA GLY A 139 -3.84 10.09 -7.84
C GLY A 139 -3.40 9.78 -9.28
N GLN A 140 -4.21 8.98 -9.98
CA GLN A 140 -3.95 8.63 -11.38
C GLN A 140 -3.94 9.85 -12.30
N PHE A 141 -4.57 10.93 -11.87
CA PHE A 141 -4.68 12.22 -12.56
C PHE A 141 -3.59 13.21 -12.17
N LEU A 142 -2.75 12.89 -11.16
CA LEU A 142 -1.79 13.82 -10.59
C LEU A 142 -0.39 13.58 -11.15
N ALA A 143 0.28 14.68 -11.54
CA ALA A 143 1.68 14.60 -11.94
C ALA A 143 2.59 14.30 -10.72
N PRO A 144 3.72 13.59 -10.90
CA PRO A 144 4.60 13.22 -9.79
C PRO A 144 5.21 14.41 -9.06
N TRP A 145 5.49 15.51 -9.76
CA TRP A 145 6.02 16.75 -9.15
C TRP A 145 4.97 17.50 -8.32
N ASP A 146 3.67 17.31 -8.57
CA ASP A 146 2.61 17.93 -7.78
C ASP A 146 2.39 17.25 -6.41
N MET A 147 2.99 16.07 -6.20
CA MET A 147 2.96 15.41 -4.90
C MET A 147 3.62 16.22 -3.79
N ILE A 148 4.50 17.17 -4.11
CA ILE A 148 5.05 18.12 -3.14
C ILE A 148 3.95 18.93 -2.44
N ASN A 149 2.92 19.34 -3.17
CA ASN A 149 1.80 20.09 -2.60
C ASN A 149 0.94 19.22 -1.67
N VAL A 150 0.86 17.92 -1.95
CA VAL A 150 0.13 16.97 -1.11
C VAL A 150 0.91 16.70 0.20
N THR A 151 2.20 16.39 0.09
CA THR A 151 3.05 16.14 1.27
C THR A 151 3.21 17.38 2.13
N LYS A 152 3.26 18.58 1.52
CA LYS A 152 3.35 19.84 2.24
C LYS A 152 2.14 20.10 3.13
N LYS A 153 0.92 19.73 2.73
CA LYS A 153 -0.26 19.85 3.60
C LYS A 153 -0.13 19.02 4.88
N ILE A 154 0.52 17.86 4.79
CA ILE A 154 0.75 16.98 5.95
C ILE A 154 1.87 17.54 6.82
N SER A 155 3.00 17.92 6.22
CA SER A 155 4.16 18.45 6.97
C SER A 155 3.86 19.81 7.63
N ASP A 156 3.16 20.71 6.95
CA ASP A 156 2.72 21.99 7.50
C ASP A 156 1.69 21.81 8.63
N SER A 157 1.05 20.64 8.71
CA SER A 157 0.18 20.26 9.84
C SER A 157 0.94 19.62 11.01
N GLY A 158 2.29 19.60 10.96
CA GLY A 158 3.16 19.15 12.03
C GLY A 158 3.58 17.68 11.97
N ASN A 159 3.27 16.94 10.89
CA ASN A 159 3.62 15.52 10.76
C ASN A 159 4.55 15.29 9.56
N ASN A 160 5.78 14.86 9.85
CA ASN A 160 6.77 14.53 8.82
C ASN A 160 6.91 13.01 8.56
N ASN A 161 6.09 12.18 9.19
CA ASN A 161 6.07 10.73 8.97
C ASN A 161 5.22 10.42 7.73
N ILE A 162 5.77 10.61 6.55
CA ILE A 162 5.06 10.53 5.28
C ILE A 162 5.68 9.46 4.39
N LEU A 163 4.84 8.64 3.77
CA LEU A 163 5.16 7.78 2.65
C LEU A 163 4.39 8.25 1.42
N VAL A 164 5.00 8.15 0.26
CA VAL A 164 4.38 8.51 -1.03
C VAL A 164 4.33 7.26 -1.91
N THR A 165 3.15 6.93 -2.44
CA THR A 165 2.98 5.70 -3.23
C THR A 165 2.63 6.02 -4.68
N GLU A 166 3.50 5.59 -5.62
CA GLU A 166 3.22 5.56 -7.06
C GLU A 166 2.32 4.36 -7.38
N ARG A 167 1.31 4.56 -8.23
CA ARG A 167 0.35 3.51 -8.60
C ARG A 167 -0.17 3.63 -10.05
N GLY A 168 0.57 4.30 -10.90
CA GLY A 168 0.20 4.56 -12.30
C GLY A 168 -0.59 5.86 -12.48
N ALA A 169 -0.57 6.31 -13.71
CA ALA A 169 -1.33 7.46 -14.20
C ALA A 169 -2.31 7.01 -15.28
N SER A 170 -3.46 7.67 -15.37
CA SER A 170 -4.45 7.41 -16.42
C SER A 170 -3.86 7.71 -17.80
N PHE A 171 -4.01 6.77 -18.73
CA PHE A 171 -3.57 6.89 -20.10
C PHE A 171 -4.72 6.47 -21.03
N GLY A 172 -5.54 7.43 -21.40
CA GLY A 172 -6.81 7.17 -22.05
C GLY A 172 -7.86 6.58 -21.11
N TYR A 173 -8.80 5.82 -21.66
CA TYR A 173 -9.87 5.17 -20.90
C TYR A 173 -9.45 3.81 -20.35
N ASN A 174 -9.81 3.51 -19.12
CA ASN A 174 -9.64 2.20 -18.47
C ASN A 174 -8.20 1.64 -18.48
N THR A 175 -7.20 2.47 -18.73
CA THR A 175 -5.80 2.06 -18.83
C THR A 175 -4.92 2.93 -17.95
N LEU A 176 -3.94 2.29 -17.31
CA LEU A 176 -2.91 2.95 -16.51
C LEU A 176 -1.53 2.67 -17.09
N VAL A 177 -0.65 3.65 -16.99
CA VAL A 177 0.78 3.53 -17.32
C VAL A 177 1.61 3.95 -16.12
N SER A 178 2.62 3.17 -15.78
CA SER A 178 3.59 3.50 -14.74
C SER A 178 4.80 4.16 -15.37
N ASP A 179 4.97 5.46 -15.11
CA ASP A 179 6.19 6.18 -15.46
C ASP A 179 7.23 5.97 -14.35
N MET A 180 8.23 5.13 -14.61
CA MET A 180 9.28 4.83 -13.63
C MET A 180 10.10 6.07 -13.24
N ARG A 181 10.12 7.13 -14.03
CA ARG A 181 10.74 8.42 -13.68
C ARG A 181 10.01 9.11 -12.53
N SER A 182 8.74 8.79 -12.31
CA SER A 182 7.95 9.36 -11.20
C SER A 182 8.57 9.06 -9.84
N ILE A 183 9.23 7.91 -9.70
CA ILE A 183 9.87 7.46 -8.46
C ILE A 183 10.99 8.43 -8.03
N PRO A 184 12.05 8.66 -8.81
CA PRO A 184 13.09 9.62 -8.44
C PRO A 184 12.60 11.07 -8.40
N ILE A 185 11.56 11.43 -9.17
CA ILE A 185 10.95 12.76 -9.10
C ILE A 185 10.32 12.98 -7.72
N MET A 186 9.49 12.07 -7.25
CA MET A 186 8.84 12.17 -5.95
C MET A 186 9.82 12.04 -4.79
N ALA A 187 10.88 11.23 -4.93
CA ALA A 187 11.92 11.07 -3.91
C ALA A 187 12.69 12.38 -3.61
N LYS A 188 12.71 13.34 -4.55
CA LYS A 188 13.30 14.68 -4.32
C LYS A 188 12.56 15.47 -3.24
N ASN A 189 11.31 15.11 -2.93
CA ASN A 189 10.55 15.75 -1.85
C ASN A 189 11.04 15.33 -0.45
N GLY A 190 12.01 14.42 -0.36
CA GLY A 190 12.62 13.98 0.90
C GLY A 190 11.88 12.86 1.62
N TYR A 191 10.78 12.34 1.05
CA TYR A 191 10.00 11.24 1.62
C TYR A 191 10.24 9.92 0.87
N PRO A 192 10.14 8.77 1.58
CA PRO A 192 10.25 7.47 0.94
C PRO A 192 9.16 7.25 -0.10
N VAL A 193 9.53 6.69 -1.24
CA VAL A 193 8.60 6.36 -2.32
C VAL A 193 8.36 4.86 -2.34
N ILE A 194 7.10 4.48 -2.26
CA ILE A 194 6.59 3.13 -2.39
C ILE A 194 6.04 2.96 -3.81
N PHE A 195 6.22 1.81 -4.41
CA PHE A 195 5.58 1.46 -5.67
C PHE A 195 4.47 0.43 -5.44
N ASP A 196 3.25 0.77 -5.85
CA ASP A 196 2.10 -0.12 -5.80
C ASP A 196 2.04 -0.96 -7.08
N ALA A 197 2.57 -2.16 -7.03
CA ALA A 197 2.62 -3.06 -8.17
C ALA A 197 1.25 -3.65 -8.52
N THR A 198 0.34 -3.74 -7.54
CA THR A 198 -0.99 -4.31 -7.75
C THR A 198 -1.92 -3.35 -8.48
N HIS A 199 -2.00 -2.10 -8.01
CA HIS A 199 -2.95 -1.16 -8.60
C HIS A 199 -2.39 -0.45 -9.84
N SER A 200 -1.09 -0.55 -10.10
CA SER A 200 -0.49 -0.03 -11.34
C SER A 200 -0.91 -0.80 -12.60
N VAL A 201 -1.38 -2.05 -12.44
CA VAL A 201 -1.87 -2.91 -13.52
C VAL A 201 -3.39 -3.01 -13.57
N GLN A 202 -4.09 -2.21 -12.77
CA GLN A 202 -5.53 -2.17 -12.73
C GLN A 202 -6.10 -1.55 -14.02
N GLN A 203 -7.24 -2.08 -14.46
CA GLN A 203 -8.06 -1.50 -15.52
C GLN A 203 -9.35 -0.96 -14.91
N PRO A 204 -9.38 0.30 -14.45
CA PRO A 204 -10.53 0.87 -13.75
C PRO A 204 -11.80 0.77 -14.61
N GLY A 205 -12.86 0.12 -14.08
CA GLY A 205 -14.12 -0.06 -14.82
C GLY A 205 -14.03 -0.97 -16.05
N GLY A 206 -12.90 -1.63 -16.31
CA GLY A 206 -12.65 -2.41 -17.53
C GLY A 206 -13.55 -3.61 -17.74
N LEU A 207 -14.28 -4.06 -16.70
CA LEU A 207 -15.26 -5.14 -16.74
C LEU A 207 -16.70 -4.67 -16.46
N GLY A 208 -16.99 -3.37 -16.70
CA GLY A 208 -18.29 -2.77 -16.48
C GLY A 208 -18.58 -2.53 -15.01
N GLU A 209 -19.15 -3.50 -14.30
CA GLU A 209 -19.50 -3.38 -12.88
C GLU A 209 -18.31 -3.53 -11.92
N LYS A 210 -17.13 -3.91 -12.40
CA LYS A 210 -15.91 -4.08 -11.62
C LYS A 210 -14.66 -3.71 -12.43
N SER A 211 -13.57 -3.43 -11.75
CA SER A 211 -12.28 -3.21 -12.39
C SER A 211 -11.73 -4.54 -12.93
N GLY A 212 -11.14 -4.47 -14.12
CA GLY A 212 -10.26 -5.49 -14.65
C GLY A 212 -8.82 -5.29 -14.16
N GLY A 213 -7.91 -6.13 -14.65
CA GLY A 213 -6.49 -6.02 -14.34
C GLY A 213 -5.63 -6.98 -15.13
N GLN A 214 -4.34 -6.71 -15.11
CA GLN A 214 -3.32 -7.45 -15.85
C GLN A 214 -2.26 -7.99 -14.86
N ARG A 215 -2.67 -8.92 -14.01
CA ARG A 215 -1.86 -9.56 -12.95
C ARG A 215 -0.49 -10.03 -13.45
N GLU A 216 -0.41 -10.45 -14.69
CA GLU A 216 0.82 -10.93 -15.33
C GLU A 216 1.96 -9.88 -15.32
N PHE A 217 1.63 -8.59 -15.24
CA PHE A 217 2.63 -7.53 -15.20
C PHE A 217 3.06 -7.11 -13.80
N VAL A 218 2.43 -7.60 -12.74
CA VAL A 218 2.80 -7.26 -11.35
C VAL A 218 4.27 -7.56 -11.08
N GLU A 219 4.75 -8.75 -11.44
CA GLU A 219 6.14 -9.14 -11.23
C GLU A 219 7.11 -8.30 -12.07
N HIS A 220 6.74 -7.95 -13.31
CA HIS A 220 7.56 -7.14 -14.20
C HIS A 220 7.75 -5.72 -13.67
N LEU A 221 6.64 -5.09 -13.28
CA LEU A 221 6.68 -3.70 -12.77
C LEU A 221 7.32 -3.64 -11.37
N SER A 222 7.18 -4.68 -10.55
CA SER A 222 7.88 -4.79 -9.28
C SER A 222 9.39 -4.75 -9.46
N ARG A 223 9.92 -5.58 -10.37
CA ARG A 223 11.37 -5.60 -10.69
C ARG A 223 11.86 -4.25 -11.22
N ALA A 224 11.11 -3.65 -12.15
CA ALA A 224 11.46 -2.34 -12.70
C ALA A 224 11.51 -1.25 -11.62
N ALA A 225 10.54 -1.21 -10.72
CA ALA A 225 10.48 -0.24 -9.63
C ALA A 225 11.64 -0.41 -8.64
N VAL A 226 11.99 -1.67 -8.26
CA VAL A 226 13.14 -1.93 -7.39
C VAL A 226 14.43 -1.52 -8.10
N ALA A 227 14.58 -1.81 -9.39
CA ALA A 227 15.74 -1.39 -10.19
C ALA A 227 15.92 0.13 -10.26
N VAL A 228 14.84 0.89 -10.18
CA VAL A 228 14.90 2.37 -10.10
C VAL A 228 15.25 2.87 -8.69
N GLY A 229 15.08 2.04 -7.66
CA GLY A 229 15.44 2.36 -6.28
C GLY A 229 14.29 2.87 -5.42
N VAL A 230 13.17 2.16 -5.39
CA VAL A 230 12.07 2.42 -4.43
C VAL A 230 12.47 2.08 -2.99
N ALA A 231 11.82 2.72 -2.03
CA ALA A 231 11.98 2.41 -0.61
C ALA A 231 11.19 1.15 -0.22
N GLY A 232 10.13 0.82 -0.94
CA GLY A 232 9.35 -0.38 -0.70
C GLY A 232 8.34 -0.66 -1.81
N LEU A 233 7.72 -1.82 -1.71
CA LEU A 233 6.68 -2.28 -2.63
C LEU A 233 5.38 -2.52 -1.89
N PHE A 234 4.29 -2.12 -2.53
CA PHE A 234 2.93 -2.45 -2.13
C PHE A 234 2.41 -3.55 -3.07
N ILE A 235 2.13 -4.74 -2.51
CA ILE A 235 1.70 -5.91 -3.27
C ILE A 235 0.52 -6.56 -2.57
N GLU A 236 -0.69 -6.41 -3.10
CA GLU A 236 -1.82 -7.21 -2.62
C GLU A 236 -1.65 -8.66 -3.06
N THR A 237 -1.88 -9.57 -2.13
CA THR A 237 -1.76 -11.01 -2.36
C THR A 237 -2.90 -11.76 -1.70
N HIS A 238 -3.30 -12.86 -2.30
CA HIS A 238 -4.39 -13.70 -1.82
C HIS A 238 -4.10 -15.17 -2.14
N GLN A 239 -4.56 -16.11 -1.30
CA GLN A 239 -4.38 -17.55 -1.54
C GLN A 239 -5.13 -18.03 -2.78
N ASP A 240 -6.24 -17.39 -3.11
CA ASP A 240 -7.09 -17.66 -4.28
C ASP A 240 -7.65 -16.35 -4.85
N PRO A 241 -6.83 -15.59 -5.63
CA PRO A 241 -7.23 -14.28 -6.12
C PRO A 241 -8.45 -14.29 -7.03
N ASP A 242 -8.70 -15.39 -7.73
CA ASP A 242 -9.80 -15.47 -8.71
C ASP A 242 -11.17 -15.51 -8.03
N ASN A 243 -11.24 -16.01 -6.80
CA ASN A 243 -12.43 -16.01 -5.96
C ASN A 243 -12.46 -14.92 -4.89
N ALA A 244 -11.46 -14.03 -4.87
CA ALA A 244 -11.41 -12.92 -3.92
C ALA A 244 -12.56 -11.92 -4.14
N PRO A 245 -13.09 -11.31 -3.07
CA PRO A 245 -14.23 -10.39 -3.16
C PRO A 245 -13.91 -9.06 -3.86
N SER A 246 -12.61 -8.73 -4.02
CA SER A 246 -12.13 -7.50 -4.61
C SER A 246 -10.77 -7.67 -5.27
N ASP A 247 -10.51 -6.89 -6.34
CA ASP A 247 -9.23 -6.73 -7.05
C ASP A 247 -8.54 -8.04 -7.47
N GLY A 248 -9.29 -9.15 -7.52
CA GLY A 248 -8.79 -10.45 -7.94
C GLY A 248 -7.91 -10.42 -9.19
N PRO A 249 -8.32 -9.76 -10.29
CA PRO A 249 -7.51 -9.66 -11.52
C PRO A 249 -6.14 -8.99 -11.36
N ASN A 250 -5.89 -8.29 -10.26
CA ASN A 250 -4.64 -7.57 -10.00
C ASN A 250 -3.78 -8.23 -8.94
N MET A 251 -4.38 -8.99 -8.01
CA MET A 251 -3.66 -9.55 -6.87
C MET A 251 -2.70 -10.66 -7.28
N LEU A 252 -1.52 -10.64 -6.66
CA LEU A 252 -0.54 -11.71 -6.81
C LEU A 252 -1.01 -12.97 -6.06
N PRO A 253 -1.02 -14.17 -6.67
CA PRO A 253 -1.22 -15.40 -5.92
C PRO A 253 -0.16 -15.58 -4.83
N LEU A 254 -0.57 -15.94 -3.61
CA LEU A 254 0.32 -16.05 -2.45
C LEU A 254 1.50 -17.01 -2.69
N ASN A 255 1.27 -18.10 -3.42
CA ASN A 255 2.31 -19.07 -3.76
C ASN A 255 3.43 -18.51 -4.66
N LYS A 256 3.19 -17.40 -5.36
CA LYS A 256 4.20 -16.71 -6.18
C LYS A 256 5.01 -15.68 -5.38
N LEU A 257 4.52 -15.23 -4.22
CA LEU A 257 5.14 -14.15 -3.45
C LEU A 257 6.59 -14.48 -3.08
N LYS A 258 6.87 -15.71 -2.62
CA LYS A 258 8.23 -16.12 -2.22
C LYS A 258 9.24 -15.96 -3.35
N ASN A 259 8.91 -16.43 -4.55
CA ASN A 259 9.80 -16.35 -5.71
C ASN A 259 10.02 -14.89 -6.13
N LEU A 260 8.96 -14.07 -6.11
CA LEU A 260 9.07 -12.65 -6.40
C LEU A 260 10.00 -11.96 -5.39
N LEU A 261 9.80 -12.16 -4.07
CA LEU A 261 10.64 -11.54 -3.04
C LEU A 261 12.12 -11.92 -3.16
N ASN A 262 12.42 -13.17 -3.57
CA ASN A 262 13.79 -13.58 -3.85
C ASN A 262 14.42 -12.71 -4.94
N GLN A 263 13.77 -12.60 -6.10
CA GLN A 263 14.26 -11.78 -7.23
C GLN A 263 14.43 -10.31 -6.84
N LEU A 264 13.44 -9.76 -6.12
CA LEU A 264 13.46 -8.35 -5.69
C LEU A 264 14.61 -8.07 -4.72
N THR A 265 14.90 -9.01 -3.81
CA THR A 265 16.01 -8.88 -2.87
C THR A 265 17.36 -8.88 -3.59
N GLU A 266 17.53 -9.71 -4.61
CA GLU A 266 18.74 -9.74 -5.43
C GLU A 266 18.97 -8.42 -6.18
N ILE A 267 17.90 -7.87 -6.81
CA ILE A 267 17.95 -6.58 -7.51
C ILE A 267 18.24 -5.44 -6.51
N ASP A 268 17.56 -5.42 -5.35
CA ASP A 268 17.73 -4.40 -4.34
C ASP A 268 19.18 -4.36 -3.79
N ASN A 269 19.75 -5.53 -3.55
CA ASN A 269 21.16 -5.66 -3.13
C ASN A 269 22.12 -5.14 -4.20
N LEU A 270 21.85 -5.42 -5.49
CA LEU A 270 22.70 -4.95 -6.60
C LEU A 270 22.71 -3.41 -6.71
N ILE A 271 21.60 -2.76 -6.40
CA ILE A 271 21.46 -1.30 -6.58
C ILE A 271 21.95 -0.52 -5.38
N LYS A 272 21.88 -1.11 -4.18
CA LYS A 272 22.23 -0.44 -2.92
C LYS A 272 23.65 -0.69 -2.45
N ASN A 273 24.35 -1.66 -3.05
CA ASN A 273 25.78 -1.90 -2.87
C ASN A 273 26.61 -1.15 -3.92
#